data_b4847a0236181b4fcf69bcaa3a80d7f0
#
_entry.id   b4847a0236181b4fcf69bcaa3a80d7f0
#
_cell.length_a   1.000
_cell.length_b   1.000
_cell.length_c   1.000
_cell.angle_alpha   90.00
_cell.angle_beta   90.00
_cell.angle_gamma   90.00
#
_symmetry.space_group_name_H-M   'P 1'
#
loop_
_entity.id
_entity.type
_entity.pdbx_description
1 polymer ?
#
loop_
_entity_poly.entity_id
_entity_poly.type
_entity_poly.pdbx_seq_one_letter_code
_entity_poly.pdbx_strand_id
1 'polypeptide(L)'
;MLRSLHIENMAVIKTLEFEFSSGLTVLTGETGAGKSVITDSINFLICNKVNRDLIRSGEKRAVVSAVFTDIDSKTATSLTSMGFEVFDDEIVLERILTSEGKTTCRIDGRGVSQQIMRRVGSLLISIHGQHDTLRLTDETERIRLIDTFAKNDGLLDSYAEAYDDWRKVNSNIASLRKDSAAISRMKDMLEFQQKEIASAKLKCGEEEELVIERTRLQSAERIKKHTDSAARTLYANEKGISASSLALHAAEVLAKISDVVPEFNDLSSRLRNCTYELDDISSELQVIVQKFEFDKDPGKRLDEIESRLALITKLKRKYGSTIEEILEFGQKAESELEKLDTSDIRMDELIAKESALRAILSEKAKHLSEARYNAALKIEKEVCETLRFLDMPKVRFTASVTDTDSFNEFGKDKIDLLIAANAGEPMMPLEKSASGGELSRVMLALKCAVSEADSIGTLIFDEVDSGISGKTSRKVGIKLKQASASSQVLSVTHSAQIASLADWHLLVAKKEIDGRAETTLSCLDDLGRIEETARILGGINVSESQRLAAVDMINEGKTY
;
A
#
# COMPACT_ATOMS: atom_id res chain seq x y z
N MET A 1 -32.66 5.35 -15.24
CA MET A 1 -33.69 5.58 -14.20
C MET A 1 -34.27 4.28 -13.68
N LEU A 2 -34.91 4.25 -12.49
CA LEU A 2 -35.64 3.07 -11.96
C LEU A 2 -36.92 2.89 -12.78
N ARG A 3 -36.99 1.80 -13.55
CA ARG A 3 -38.15 1.47 -14.41
C ARG A 3 -39.20 0.68 -13.65
N SER A 4 -38.82 -0.40 -13.00
CA SER A 4 -39.74 -1.22 -12.23
C SER A 4 -39.13 -1.70 -10.92
N LEU A 5 -39.99 -1.91 -9.93
CA LEU A 5 -39.64 -2.45 -8.61
C LEU A 5 -40.60 -3.61 -8.30
N HIS A 6 -40.02 -4.75 -7.99
CA HIS A 6 -40.71 -5.94 -7.51
C HIS A 6 -40.29 -6.26 -6.08
N ILE A 7 -41.23 -6.43 -5.17
CA ILE A 7 -41.02 -6.74 -3.77
C ILE A 7 -41.87 -7.96 -3.41
N GLU A 8 -41.29 -8.99 -2.84
CA GLU A 8 -41.97 -10.19 -2.37
C GLU A 8 -41.62 -10.46 -0.89
N ASN A 9 -42.65 -10.66 -0.06
CA ASN A 9 -42.57 -11.07 1.34
C ASN A 9 -41.69 -10.17 2.22
N MET A 10 -41.82 -8.85 2.07
CA MET A 10 -41.04 -7.87 2.83
C MET A 10 -41.91 -7.06 3.79
N ALA A 11 -41.68 -7.20 5.08
CA ALA A 11 -42.45 -6.55 6.17
C ALA A 11 -43.98 -6.72 5.99
N VAL A 12 -44.71 -5.65 5.71
CA VAL A 12 -46.15 -5.65 5.47
C VAL A 12 -46.53 -5.88 4.00
N ILE A 13 -45.55 -6.00 3.11
CA ILE A 13 -45.78 -6.25 1.69
C ILE A 13 -45.69 -7.76 1.43
N LYS A 14 -46.76 -8.36 0.85
CA LYS A 14 -46.72 -9.73 0.36
C LYS A 14 -46.14 -9.81 -1.03
N THR A 15 -46.73 -9.08 -1.96
CA THR A 15 -46.26 -8.88 -3.33
C THR A 15 -46.60 -7.49 -3.79
N LEU A 16 -45.63 -6.79 -4.34
CA LEU A 16 -45.83 -5.47 -4.93
C LEU A 16 -45.00 -5.40 -6.21
N GLU A 17 -45.63 -5.04 -7.30
CA GLU A 17 -44.98 -4.76 -8.58
C GLU A 17 -45.46 -3.43 -9.07
N PHE A 18 -44.53 -2.55 -9.44
CA PHE A 18 -44.87 -1.21 -9.89
C PHE A 18 -43.88 -0.67 -10.92
N GLU A 19 -44.39 -0.01 -11.94
CA GLU A 19 -43.58 0.69 -12.94
C GLU A 19 -43.53 2.18 -12.64
N PHE A 20 -42.34 2.75 -12.63
CA PHE A 20 -42.08 4.17 -12.44
C PHE A 20 -41.82 4.86 -13.76
N SER A 21 -42.15 6.14 -13.80
CA SER A 21 -41.88 7.03 -14.94
C SER A 21 -40.86 8.11 -14.56
N SER A 22 -40.34 8.84 -15.53
CA SER A 22 -39.50 10.01 -15.33
C SER A 22 -40.26 11.16 -14.65
N GLY A 23 -39.54 12.13 -14.10
CA GLY A 23 -40.11 13.28 -13.40
C GLY A 23 -40.20 13.07 -11.89
N LEU A 24 -41.06 13.88 -11.25
CA LEU A 24 -41.30 13.84 -9.80
C LEU A 24 -42.41 12.87 -9.45
N THR A 25 -42.08 11.74 -8.86
CA THR A 25 -43.02 10.78 -8.27
C THR A 25 -43.16 11.03 -6.78
N VAL A 26 -44.35 11.23 -6.28
CA VAL A 26 -44.62 11.42 -4.84
C VAL A 26 -45.43 10.26 -4.29
N LEU A 27 -44.98 9.73 -3.15
CA LEU A 27 -45.66 8.67 -2.42
C LEU A 27 -46.34 9.26 -1.19
N THR A 28 -47.65 9.14 -1.12
CA THR A 28 -48.46 9.50 0.05
C THR A 28 -49.17 8.28 0.66
N GLY A 29 -49.88 8.47 1.74
CA GLY A 29 -50.63 7.45 2.44
C GLY A 29 -50.58 7.63 3.96
N GLU A 30 -51.31 6.82 4.70
CA GLU A 30 -51.35 6.89 6.15
C GLU A 30 -50.02 6.52 6.81
N THR A 31 -49.80 7.06 8.04
CA THR A 31 -48.61 6.67 8.83
C THR A 31 -48.67 5.18 9.14
N GLY A 32 -47.60 4.47 8.87
CA GLY A 32 -47.56 3.00 9.04
C GLY A 32 -48.20 2.22 7.89
N ALA A 33 -48.64 2.86 6.79
CA ALA A 33 -49.16 2.14 5.61
C ALA A 33 -48.12 1.39 4.81
N GLY A 34 -46.83 1.54 5.12
CA GLY A 34 -45.74 0.87 4.41
C GLY A 34 -44.94 1.77 3.48
N LYS A 35 -45.10 3.11 3.57
CA LYS A 35 -44.31 4.07 2.75
C LYS A 35 -42.81 3.85 2.92
N SER A 36 -42.33 3.81 4.19
CA SER A 36 -40.91 3.54 4.47
C SER A 36 -40.46 2.13 4.07
N VAL A 37 -41.41 1.16 3.98
CA VAL A 37 -41.07 -0.20 3.53
C VAL A 37 -40.62 -0.22 2.05
N ILE A 38 -41.15 0.71 1.22
CA ILE A 38 -40.72 0.83 -0.18
C ILE A 38 -39.30 1.38 -0.24
N THR A 39 -39.00 2.46 0.50
CA THR A 39 -37.62 2.99 0.59
C THR A 39 -36.67 2.01 1.24
N ASP A 40 -37.11 1.28 2.28
CA ASP A 40 -36.34 0.23 2.93
C ASP A 40 -36.05 -0.94 1.99
N SER A 41 -37.02 -1.29 1.09
CA SER A 41 -36.81 -2.34 0.10
C SER A 41 -35.73 -1.94 -0.91
N ILE A 42 -35.73 -0.70 -1.36
CA ILE A 42 -34.69 -0.19 -2.26
C ILE A 42 -33.34 -0.10 -1.52
N ASN A 43 -33.33 0.38 -0.28
CA ASN A 43 -32.13 0.34 0.59
C ASN A 43 -31.60 -1.08 0.78
N PHE A 44 -32.49 -2.03 0.98
CA PHE A 44 -32.12 -3.45 1.05
C PHE A 44 -31.47 -3.90 -0.26
N LEU A 45 -32.08 -3.59 -1.41
CA LEU A 45 -31.56 -3.99 -2.73
C LEU A 45 -30.10 -3.54 -2.95
N ILE A 46 -29.79 -2.28 -2.63
CA ILE A 46 -28.44 -1.68 -2.81
C ILE A 46 -27.48 -1.96 -1.66
N CYS A 47 -27.79 -2.94 -0.81
CA CYS A 47 -26.90 -3.47 0.24
C CYS A 47 -26.59 -2.51 1.40
N ASN A 48 -27.52 -1.66 1.80
CA ASN A 48 -27.47 -1.07 3.13
C ASN A 48 -27.74 -2.13 4.22
N LYS A 49 -27.49 -1.82 5.50
CA LYS A 49 -27.60 -2.80 6.62
C LYS A 49 -28.92 -3.58 6.58
N VAL A 50 -28.82 -4.89 6.71
CA VAL A 50 -29.97 -5.79 6.69
C VAL A 50 -30.38 -6.12 8.12
N ASN A 51 -31.63 -5.82 8.47
CA ASN A 51 -32.27 -6.38 9.67
C ASN A 51 -33.08 -7.62 9.24
N ARG A 52 -33.02 -8.72 10.00
CA ARG A 52 -33.82 -9.94 9.75
C ARG A 52 -35.32 -9.71 9.88
N ASP A 53 -35.70 -8.68 10.61
CA ASP A 53 -37.11 -8.27 10.82
C ASP A 53 -37.79 -7.75 9.54
N LEU A 54 -37.04 -7.64 8.43
CA LEU A 54 -37.59 -7.26 7.12
C LEU A 54 -38.38 -8.38 6.43
N ILE A 55 -38.21 -9.66 6.85
CA ILE A 55 -38.97 -10.76 6.25
C ILE A 55 -40.39 -10.74 6.83
N ARG A 56 -41.42 -10.85 5.96
CA ARG A 56 -42.81 -10.96 6.38
C ARG A 56 -43.01 -12.15 7.33
N SER A 57 -43.73 -11.90 8.43
CA SER A 57 -43.97 -12.92 9.45
C SER A 57 -44.64 -14.18 8.85
N GLY A 58 -44.00 -15.34 9.05
CA GLY A 58 -44.44 -16.62 8.52
C GLY A 58 -43.83 -17.04 7.19
N GLU A 59 -43.07 -16.15 6.53
CA GLU A 59 -42.42 -16.41 5.25
C GLU A 59 -40.94 -16.82 5.44
N LYS A 60 -40.46 -17.64 4.46
CA LYS A 60 -39.08 -18.17 4.51
C LYS A 60 -38.04 -17.31 3.83
N ARG A 61 -38.48 -16.41 2.96
CA ARG A 61 -37.59 -15.50 2.21
C ARG A 61 -38.29 -14.20 1.84
N ALA A 62 -37.51 -13.16 1.69
CA ALA A 62 -37.93 -11.92 1.04
C ALA A 62 -37.10 -11.72 -0.23
N VAL A 63 -37.71 -11.17 -1.27
CA VAL A 63 -37.07 -10.86 -2.55
C VAL A 63 -37.35 -9.43 -2.91
N VAL A 64 -36.32 -8.70 -3.34
CA VAL A 64 -36.48 -7.40 -3.98
C VAL A 64 -35.67 -7.40 -5.27
N SER A 65 -36.33 -7.03 -6.36
CA SER A 65 -35.68 -6.80 -7.64
C SER A 65 -36.10 -5.47 -8.25
N ALA A 66 -35.19 -4.86 -9.00
CA ALA A 66 -35.44 -3.61 -9.70
C ALA A 66 -34.78 -3.62 -11.07
N VAL A 67 -35.48 -3.02 -12.05
CA VAL A 67 -34.98 -2.80 -13.40
C VAL A 67 -34.66 -1.34 -13.55
N PHE A 68 -33.46 -1.03 -14.01
CA PHE A 68 -33.00 0.31 -14.32
C PHE A 68 -32.79 0.45 -15.82
N THR A 69 -33.31 1.54 -16.39
CA THR A 69 -33.24 1.88 -17.83
C THR A 69 -32.63 3.27 -18.04
N ASP A 70 -32.46 3.65 -19.29
CA ASP A 70 -31.89 4.96 -19.68
C ASP A 70 -30.57 5.23 -18.95
N ILE A 71 -29.66 4.27 -19.02
CA ILE A 71 -28.35 4.35 -18.38
C ILE A 71 -27.44 5.23 -19.24
N ASP A 72 -26.96 6.32 -18.67
CA ASP A 72 -26.05 7.23 -19.37
C ASP A 72 -24.72 6.55 -19.75
N SER A 73 -24.06 7.06 -20.78
CA SER A 73 -22.82 6.47 -21.34
C SER A 73 -21.68 6.38 -20.33
N LYS A 74 -21.60 7.31 -19.38
CA LYS A 74 -20.55 7.34 -18.34
C LYS A 74 -20.79 6.24 -17.30
N THR A 75 -22.04 6.08 -16.87
CA THR A 75 -22.46 4.99 -15.99
C THR A 75 -22.30 3.63 -16.69
N ALA A 76 -22.69 3.49 -17.96
CA ALA A 76 -22.51 2.29 -18.76
C ALA A 76 -21.03 1.88 -18.88
N THR A 77 -20.13 2.83 -19.13
CA THR A 77 -18.67 2.60 -19.15
C THR A 77 -18.16 2.12 -17.81
N SER A 78 -18.63 2.71 -16.70
CA SER A 78 -18.27 2.30 -15.35
C SER A 78 -18.73 0.87 -15.02
N LEU A 79 -19.97 0.52 -15.43
CA LEU A 79 -20.50 -0.83 -15.29
C LEU A 79 -19.70 -1.87 -16.11
N THR A 80 -19.38 -1.53 -17.36
CA THR A 80 -18.56 -2.39 -18.24
C THR A 80 -17.17 -2.64 -17.63
N SER A 81 -16.53 -1.63 -17.05
CA SER A 81 -15.25 -1.77 -16.37
C SER A 81 -15.30 -2.73 -15.17
N MET A 82 -16.49 -2.91 -14.55
CA MET A 82 -16.73 -3.88 -13.47
C MET A 82 -17.17 -5.27 -14.00
N GLY A 83 -17.24 -5.46 -15.32
CA GLY A 83 -17.63 -6.72 -15.96
C GLY A 83 -19.12 -6.92 -16.18
N PHE A 84 -19.92 -5.81 -16.15
CA PHE A 84 -21.34 -5.82 -16.44
C PHE A 84 -21.61 -5.06 -17.75
N GLU A 85 -21.96 -5.80 -18.79
CA GLU A 85 -22.40 -5.23 -20.05
C GLU A 85 -23.86 -4.79 -19.92
N VAL A 86 -24.16 -3.57 -20.33
CA VAL A 86 -25.51 -3.03 -20.35
C VAL A 86 -26.12 -3.37 -21.71
N PHE A 87 -27.17 -4.19 -21.73
CA PHE A 87 -27.90 -4.55 -22.94
C PHE A 87 -29.19 -3.76 -23.02
N ASP A 88 -29.48 -3.21 -24.17
CA ASP A 88 -30.68 -2.40 -24.42
C ASP A 88 -30.92 -1.27 -23.40
N ASP A 89 -29.81 -0.69 -22.88
CA ASP A 89 -29.80 0.34 -21.83
C ASP A 89 -30.47 -0.10 -20.51
N GLU A 90 -30.55 -1.40 -20.25
CA GLU A 90 -31.17 -1.97 -19.04
C GLU A 90 -30.14 -2.73 -18.18
N ILE A 91 -30.39 -2.73 -16.86
CA ILE A 91 -29.72 -3.58 -15.89
C ILE A 91 -30.68 -4.01 -14.78
N VAL A 92 -30.64 -5.27 -14.39
CA VAL A 92 -31.52 -5.84 -13.37
C VAL A 92 -30.73 -6.13 -12.11
N LEU A 93 -31.14 -5.57 -10.98
CA LEU A 93 -30.60 -5.88 -9.66
C LEU A 93 -31.61 -6.75 -8.89
N GLU A 94 -31.15 -7.83 -8.26
CA GLU A 94 -31.97 -8.70 -7.41
C GLU A 94 -31.24 -9.02 -6.11
N ARG A 95 -31.97 -8.92 -4.98
CA ARG A 95 -31.48 -9.38 -3.69
C ARG A 95 -32.49 -10.21 -2.96
N ILE A 96 -32.03 -11.36 -2.44
CA ILE A 96 -32.84 -12.35 -1.71
C ILE A 96 -32.28 -12.47 -0.29
N LEU A 97 -33.17 -12.41 0.71
CA LEU A 97 -32.86 -12.69 2.12
C LEU A 97 -33.67 -13.90 2.57
N THR A 98 -33.00 -14.87 3.21
CA THR A 98 -33.68 -16.03 3.80
C THR A 98 -33.82 -15.87 5.31
N SER A 99 -34.78 -16.59 5.90
CA SER A 99 -35.03 -16.61 7.36
C SER A 99 -33.80 -17.11 8.16
N GLU A 100 -32.90 -17.84 7.53
CA GLU A 100 -31.61 -18.27 8.10
C GLU A 100 -30.57 -17.12 8.13
N GLY A 101 -30.89 -15.96 7.53
CA GLY A 101 -30.00 -14.79 7.44
C GLY A 101 -29.02 -14.85 6.28
N LYS A 102 -29.15 -15.81 5.35
CA LYS A 102 -28.35 -15.86 4.13
C LYS A 102 -28.86 -14.86 3.12
N THR A 103 -27.95 -14.09 2.55
CA THR A 103 -28.27 -13.09 1.51
C THR A 103 -27.63 -13.51 0.19
N THR A 104 -28.40 -13.43 -0.90
CA THR A 104 -27.92 -13.65 -2.27
C THR A 104 -28.17 -12.38 -3.07
N CYS A 105 -27.14 -11.89 -3.76
CA CYS A 105 -27.21 -10.74 -4.65
C CYS A 105 -26.97 -11.20 -6.08
N ARG A 106 -27.76 -10.67 -7.04
CA ARG A 106 -27.62 -10.95 -8.47
C ARG A 106 -27.72 -9.66 -9.29
N ILE A 107 -26.92 -9.58 -10.33
CA ILE A 107 -27.00 -8.56 -11.37
C ILE A 107 -27.17 -9.30 -12.70
N ASP A 108 -28.25 -9.02 -13.43
CA ASP A 108 -28.64 -9.72 -14.67
C ASP A 108 -28.59 -11.26 -14.50
N GLY A 109 -29.09 -11.75 -13.37
CA GLY A 109 -29.09 -13.16 -13.03
C GLY A 109 -27.75 -13.74 -12.54
N ARG A 110 -26.62 -13.02 -12.68
CA ARG A 110 -25.29 -13.44 -12.21
C ARG A 110 -25.11 -13.17 -10.73
N GLY A 111 -24.66 -14.17 -9.97
CA GLY A 111 -24.38 -14.01 -8.54
C GLY A 111 -23.18 -13.09 -8.29
N VAL A 112 -23.36 -12.10 -7.41
CA VAL A 112 -22.32 -11.12 -7.05
C VAL A 112 -22.15 -10.97 -5.54
N SER A 113 -21.02 -10.42 -5.10
CA SER A 113 -20.85 -10.04 -3.70
C SER A 113 -21.68 -8.82 -3.32
N GLN A 114 -22.00 -8.67 -2.02
CA GLN A 114 -22.70 -7.48 -1.52
C GLN A 114 -21.92 -6.17 -1.80
N GLN A 115 -20.60 -6.25 -1.84
CA GLN A 115 -19.75 -5.09 -2.14
C GLN A 115 -19.92 -4.64 -3.60
N ILE A 116 -19.97 -5.58 -4.55
CA ILE A 116 -20.21 -5.29 -5.97
C ILE A 116 -21.62 -4.73 -6.14
N MET A 117 -22.64 -5.38 -5.54
CA MET A 117 -24.02 -4.89 -5.60
C MET A 117 -24.16 -3.46 -5.07
N ARG A 118 -23.52 -3.15 -3.95
CA ARG A 118 -23.50 -1.79 -3.40
C ARG A 118 -22.86 -0.80 -4.37
N ARG A 119 -21.72 -1.16 -4.97
CA ARG A 119 -21.02 -0.29 -5.91
C ARG A 119 -21.82 -0.02 -7.18
N VAL A 120 -22.43 -1.06 -7.75
CA VAL A 120 -23.33 -0.91 -8.91
C VAL A 120 -24.58 -0.11 -8.54
N GLY A 121 -25.25 -0.45 -7.43
CA GLY A 121 -26.43 0.27 -6.96
C GLY A 121 -26.16 1.76 -6.73
N SER A 122 -24.96 2.11 -6.27
CA SER A 122 -24.58 3.51 -6.05
C SER A 122 -24.41 4.34 -7.32
N LEU A 123 -24.17 3.72 -8.45
CA LEU A 123 -24.13 4.40 -9.74
C LEU A 123 -25.54 4.67 -10.31
N LEU A 124 -26.53 3.89 -9.90
CA LEU A 124 -27.89 3.92 -10.48
C LEU A 124 -28.86 4.73 -9.65
N ILE A 125 -28.73 4.69 -8.31
CA ILE A 125 -29.70 5.28 -7.39
C ILE A 125 -29.04 5.91 -6.18
N SER A 126 -29.54 7.05 -5.75
CA SER A 126 -29.15 7.73 -4.52
C SER A 126 -30.38 7.93 -3.63
N ILE A 127 -30.29 7.49 -2.37
CA ILE A 127 -31.38 7.59 -1.39
C ILE A 127 -30.98 8.61 -0.34
N HIS A 128 -31.88 9.54 0.01
CA HIS A 128 -31.65 10.64 0.95
C HIS A 128 -32.69 10.60 2.07
N GLY A 129 -32.30 10.18 3.26
CA GLY A 129 -33.16 10.04 4.43
C GLY A 129 -32.37 9.93 5.74
N GLN A 130 -33.01 9.53 6.83
CA GLN A 130 -32.41 9.45 8.17
C GLN A 130 -31.14 8.59 8.28
N HIS A 131 -30.85 7.73 7.30
CA HIS A 131 -29.73 6.79 7.34
C HIS A 131 -28.65 7.05 6.26
N ASP A 132 -28.75 8.13 5.49
CA ASP A 132 -27.92 8.35 4.29
C ASP A 132 -26.65 9.16 4.51
N THR A 133 -26.41 9.67 5.71
CA THR A 133 -25.13 10.31 6.07
C THR A 133 -23.92 9.40 5.90
N LEU A 134 -24.15 8.09 5.80
CA LEU A 134 -23.09 7.10 5.65
C LEU A 134 -22.26 7.23 4.36
N ARG A 135 -22.80 7.83 3.30
CA ARG A 135 -22.05 8.02 2.04
C ARG A 135 -21.07 9.18 2.11
N LEU A 136 -21.49 10.30 2.71
CA LEU A 136 -20.62 11.46 2.87
C LEU A 136 -19.62 11.31 4.03
N THR A 137 -19.70 10.21 4.82
CA THR A 137 -18.63 9.81 5.76
C THR A 137 -17.39 9.32 5.04
N ASP A 138 -17.53 8.79 3.82
CA ASP A 138 -16.40 8.33 3.01
C ASP A 138 -15.71 9.51 2.34
N GLU A 139 -14.42 9.66 2.61
CA GLU A 139 -13.58 10.69 2.04
C GLU A 139 -13.51 10.59 0.51
N THR A 140 -13.48 9.39 -0.02
CA THR A 140 -13.47 9.13 -1.47
C THR A 140 -14.72 9.64 -2.15
N GLU A 141 -15.89 9.46 -1.54
CA GLU A 141 -17.15 9.94 -2.07
C GLU A 141 -17.26 11.49 -2.04
N ARG A 142 -16.70 12.13 -0.99
CA ARG A 142 -16.62 13.60 -0.95
C ARG A 142 -15.71 14.17 -2.04
N ILE A 143 -14.56 13.53 -2.28
CA ILE A 143 -13.65 13.90 -3.38
C ILE A 143 -14.38 13.76 -4.72
N ARG A 144 -15.02 12.63 -4.96
CA ARG A 144 -15.76 12.38 -6.21
C ARG A 144 -16.86 13.41 -6.46
N LEU A 145 -17.60 13.79 -5.43
CA LEU A 145 -18.65 14.79 -5.55
C LEU A 145 -18.09 16.13 -6.06
N ILE A 146 -16.98 16.59 -5.48
CA ILE A 146 -16.33 17.83 -5.91
C ILE A 146 -15.74 17.69 -7.31
N ASP A 147 -15.08 16.55 -7.62
CA ASP A 147 -14.48 16.32 -8.93
C ASP A 147 -15.53 16.22 -10.05
N THR A 148 -16.67 15.56 -9.77
CA THR A 148 -17.80 15.48 -10.70
C THR A 148 -18.36 16.88 -11.00
N PHE A 149 -18.58 17.69 -9.96
CA PHE A 149 -19.04 19.07 -10.12
C PHE A 149 -18.04 19.94 -10.89
N ALA A 150 -16.74 19.77 -10.61
CA ALA A 150 -15.66 20.49 -11.28
C ALA A 150 -15.40 20.01 -12.72
N LYS A 151 -15.95 18.85 -13.11
CA LYS A 151 -15.65 18.15 -14.39
C LYS A 151 -14.13 17.90 -14.55
N ASN A 152 -13.50 17.39 -13.50
CA ASN A 152 -12.04 17.22 -13.40
C ASN A 152 -11.51 15.96 -14.09
N ASP A 153 -12.29 15.23 -14.89
CA ASP A 153 -11.91 13.92 -15.45
C ASP A 153 -10.51 13.96 -16.10
N GLY A 154 -10.22 14.94 -16.96
CA GLY A 154 -8.91 15.07 -17.62
C GLY A 154 -7.75 15.42 -16.67
N LEU A 155 -8.01 16.14 -15.58
CA LEU A 155 -6.99 16.42 -14.56
C LEU A 155 -6.70 15.17 -13.71
N LEU A 156 -7.74 14.40 -13.39
CA LEU A 156 -7.63 13.13 -12.67
C LEU A 156 -6.84 12.09 -13.47
N ASP A 157 -7.17 11.91 -14.75
CA ASP A 157 -6.44 10.98 -15.62
C ASP A 157 -4.97 11.34 -15.71
N SER A 158 -4.68 12.62 -15.95
CA SER A 158 -3.31 13.13 -16.03
C SER A 158 -2.53 12.98 -14.71
N TYR A 159 -3.21 13.16 -13.57
CA TYR A 159 -2.62 12.94 -12.24
C TYR A 159 -2.37 11.45 -11.99
N ALA A 160 -3.34 10.58 -12.32
CA ALA A 160 -3.26 9.14 -12.11
C ALA A 160 -2.07 8.52 -12.86
N GLU A 161 -1.84 8.92 -14.11
CA GLU A 161 -0.64 8.48 -14.88
C GLU A 161 0.66 8.87 -14.16
N ALA A 162 0.78 10.11 -13.71
CA ALA A 162 1.97 10.58 -13.01
C ALA A 162 2.16 9.91 -11.65
N TYR A 163 1.06 9.64 -10.94
CA TYR A 163 1.08 8.93 -9.66
C TYR A 163 1.53 7.47 -9.82
N ASP A 164 1.03 6.77 -10.83
CA ASP A 164 1.42 5.39 -11.11
C ASP A 164 2.90 5.28 -11.46
N ASP A 165 3.44 6.19 -12.24
CA ASP A 165 4.85 6.21 -12.60
C ASP A 165 5.75 6.52 -11.39
N TRP A 166 5.37 7.51 -10.57
CA TRP A 166 6.06 7.81 -9.33
C TRP A 166 6.00 6.63 -8.35
N ARG A 167 4.84 6.01 -8.18
CA ARG A 167 4.63 4.86 -7.29
C ARG A 167 5.49 3.66 -7.67
N LYS A 168 5.62 3.35 -8.97
CA LYS A 168 6.50 2.28 -9.47
C LYS A 168 7.95 2.53 -9.09
N VAL A 169 8.46 3.75 -9.32
CA VAL A 169 9.84 4.11 -8.98
C VAL A 169 10.07 4.09 -7.48
N ASN A 170 9.15 4.67 -6.70
CA ASN A 170 9.24 4.69 -5.24
C ASN A 170 9.19 3.28 -4.62
N SER A 171 8.39 2.37 -5.16
CA SER A 171 8.36 0.95 -4.77
C SER A 171 9.69 0.25 -5.05
N ASN A 172 10.32 0.52 -6.19
CA ASN A 172 11.65 -0.02 -6.53
C ASN A 172 12.73 0.48 -5.57
N ILE A 173 12.73 1.78 -5.24
CA ILE A 173 13.62 2.36 -4.23
C ILE A 173 13.41 1.71 -2.86
N ALA A 174 12.15 1.53 -2.45
CA ALA A 174 11.83 0.92 -1.16
C ALA A 174 12.31 -0.54 -1.07
N SER A 175 12.22 -1.32 -2.15
CA SER A 175 12.73 -2.68 -2.21
C SER A 175 14.26 -2.74 -2.10
N LEU A 176 14.97 -1.89 -2.84
CA LEU A 176 16.43 -1.80 -2.79
C LEU A 176 16.94 -1.31 -1.42
N ARG A 177 16.25 -0.38 -0.78
CA ARG A 177 16.62 0.13 0.57
C ARG A 177 16.50 -0.93 1.67
N LYS A 178 15.57 -1.87 1.57
CA LYS A 178 15.44 -2.95 2.58
C LYS A 178 16.71 -3.80 2.70
N ASP A 179 17.43 -3.94 1.59
CA ASP A 179 18.66 -4.74 1.53
C ASP A 179 19.94 -3.92 1.80
N SER A 180 19.84 -2.58 1.83
CA SER A 180 21.01 -1.68 1.85
C SER A 180 21.94 -1.89 3.06
N ALA A 181 21.41 -2.14 4.25
CA ALA A 181 22.24 -2.40 5.45
C ALA A 181 22.96 -3.75 5.40
N ALA A 182 22.40 -4.74 4.71
CA ALA A 182 23.04 -6.02 4.47
C ALA A 182 24.11 -5.89 3.36
N ILE A 183 23.78 -5.15 2.31
CA ILE A 183 24.68 -4.85 1.18
C ILE A 183 25.90 -4.06 1.65
N SER A 184 25.73 -3.02 2.48
CA SER A 184 26.85 -2.24 3.03
C SER A 184 27.81 -3.11 3.84
N ARG A 185 27.30 -3.96 4.72
CA ARG A 185 28.12 -4.90 5.50
C ARG A 185 28.85 -5.92 4.61
N MET A 186 28.18 -6.39 3.56
CA MET A 186 28.78 -7.30 2.59
C MET A 186 29.91 -6.62 1.83
N LYS A 187 29.72 -5.36 1.39
CA LYS A 187 30.72 -4.54 0.71
C LYS A 187 31.96 -4.33 1.58
N ASP A 188 31.79 -3.90 2.84
CA ASP A 188 32.89 -3.71 3.79
C ASP A 188 33.69 -5.01 4.00
N MET A 189 32.99 -6.14 4.08
CA MET A 189 33.63 -7.46 4.24
C MET A 189 34.42 -7.86 2.99
N LEU A 190 33.84 -7.72 1.81
CA LEU A 190 34.49 -8.06 0.54
C LEU A 190 35.70 -7.16 0.26
N GLU A 191 35.58 -5.85 0.52
CA GLU A 191 36.71 -4.92 0.42
C GLU A 191 37.87 -5.30 1.35
N PHE A 192 37.56 -5.65 2.60
CA PHE A 192 38.60 -6.10 3.54
C PHE A 192 39.29 -7.38 3.06
N GLN A 193 38.54 -8.36 2.59
CA GLN A 193 39.06 -9.63 2.08
C GLN A 193 39.92 -9.41 0.82
N GLN A 194 39.45 -8.63 -0.13
CA GLN A 194 40.20 -8.31 -1.34
C GLN A 194 41.50 -7.58 -1.02
N LYS A 195 41.48 -6.58 -0.13
CA LYS A 195 42.67 -5.83 0.31
C LYS A 195 43.67 -6.75 1.04
N GLU A 196 43.22 -7.67 1.90
CA GLU A 196 44.09 -8.63 2.61
C GLU A 196 44.79 -9.57 1.61
N ILE A 197 44.07 -10.09 0.62
CA ILE A 197 44.63 -10.98 -0.41
C ILE A 197 45.57 -10.22 -1.35
N ALA A 198 45.15 -9.05 -1.84
CA ALA A 198 45.96 -8.24 -2.76
C ALA A 198 47.27 -7.76 -2.12
N SER A 199 47.22 -7.35 -0.83
CA SER A 199 48.43 -6.92 -0.09
C SER A 199 49.43 -8.02 0.11
N ALA A 200 48.99 -9.27 0.16
CA ALA A 200 49.86 -10.44 0.34
C ALA A 200 50.69 -10.76 -0.90
N LYS A 201 50.30 -10.28 -2.10
CA LYS A 201 51.06 -10.49 -3.36
C LYS A 201 51.50 -11.92 -3.57
N LEU A 202 50.59 -12.87 -3.40
CA LEU A 202 50.83 -14.29 -3.55
C LEU A 202 51.18 -14.66 -4.98
N LYS A 203 52.07 -15.65 -5.14
CA LYS A 203 52.45 -16.23 -6.45
C LYS A 203 52.18 -17.73 -6.43
N CYS A 204 51.60 -18.24 -7.53
CA CYS A 204 51.40 -19.67 -7.69
C CYS A 204 52.74 -20.40 -7.60
N GLY A 205 52.82 -21.50 -6.83
CA GLY A 205 54.03 -22.28 -6.62
C GLY A 205 55.00 -21.70 -5.59
N GLU A 206 54.76 -20.51 -5.01
CA GLU A 206 55.61 -19.84 -4.04
C GLU A 206 55.81 -20.68 -2.76
N GLU A 207 54.77 -21.35 -2.31
CA GLU A 207 54.81 -22.16 -1.08
C GLU A 207 55.79 -23.33 -1.23
N GLU A 208 55.73 -24.06 -2.34
CA GLU A 208 56.59 -25.17 -2.67
C GLU A 208 58.05 -24.73 -2.76
N GLU A 209 58.29 -23.62 -3.47
CA GLU A 209 59.64 -23.04 -3.56
C GLU A 209 60.23 -22.69 -2.19
N LEU A 210 59.46 -22.03 -1.34
CA LEU A 210 59.86 -21.64 0.00
C LEU A 210 60.08 -22.85 0.92
N VAL A 211 59.28 -23.90 0.80
CA VAL A 211 59.46 -25.14 1.57
C VAL A 211 60.77 -25.85 1.17
N ILE A 212 61.06 -25.90 -0.13
CA ILE A 212 62.31 -26.45 -0.64
C ILE A 212 63.53 -25.63 -0.12
N GLU A 213 63.43 -24.28 -0.27
CA GLU A 213 64.51 -23.38 0.20
C GLU A 213 64.69 -23.47 1.71
N ARG A 214 63.65 -23.54 2.52
CA ARG A 214 63.66 -23.74 3.96
C ARG A 214 64.40 -25.02 4.32
N THR A 215 64.06 -26.15 3.70
CA THR A 215 64.67 -27.45 3.98
C THR A 215 66.18 -27.45 3.68
N ARG A 216 66.54 -26.77 2.57
CA ARG A 216 67.95 -26.61 2.17
C ARG A 216 68.75 -25.76 3.16
N LEU A 217 68.18 -24.62 3.61
CA LEU A 217 68.86 -23.74 4.58
C LEU A 217 68.95 -24.37 5.96
N GLN A 218 67.90 -25.04 6.44
CA GLN A 218 67.96 -25.79 7.72
C GLN A 218 69.01 -26.89 7.69
N SER A 219 69.16 -27.57 6.55
CA SER A 219 70.15 -28.58 6.38
C SER A 219 71.59 -27.98 6.39
N ALA A 220 71.76 -26.86 5.69
CA ALA A 220 73.05 -26.14 5.66
C ALA A 220 73.41 -25.59 7.02
N GLU A 221 72.51 -25.02 7.78
CA GLU A 221 72.71 -24.51 9.13
C GLU A 221 73.11 -25.64 10.10
N ARG A 222 72.44 -26.80 10.02
CA ARG A 222 72.78 -27.99 10.82
C ARG A 222 74.17 -28.48 10.51
N ILE A 223 74.53 -28.60 9.22
CA ILE A 223 75.86 -29.02 8.79
C ILE A 223 76.93 -28.08 9.36
N LYS A 224 76.75 -26.75 9.12
CA LYS A 224 77.67 -25.73 9.61
C LYS A 224 77.86 -25.81 11.12
N LYS A 225 76.82 -25.88 11.92
CA LYS A 225 76.84 -25.91 13.39
C LYS A 225 77.62 -27.15 13.92
N HIS A 226 77.32 -28.32 13.36
CA HIS A 226 77.98 -29.55 13.82
C HIS A 226 79.41 -29.64 13.36
N THR A 227 79.70 -29.19 12.13
CA THR A 227 81.05 -29.21 11.59
C THR A 227 81.95 -28.20 12.30
N ASP A 228 81.49 -26.98 12.57
CA ASP A 228 82.20 -25.99 13.38
C ASP A 228 82.50 -26.50 14.79
N SER A 229 81.50 -27.15 15.39
CA SER A 229 81.69 -27.75 16.73
C SER A 229 82.80 -28.86 16.74
N ALA A 230 82.74 -29.71 15.71
CA ALA A 230 83.77 -30.77 15.56
C ALA A 230 85.15 -30.18 15.31
N ALA A 231 85.30 -29.22 14.40
CA ALA A 231 86.57 -28.56 14.09
C ALA A 231 87.14 -27.85 15.32
N ARG A 232 86.33 -27.11 16.09
CA ARG A 232 86.77 -26.48 17.36
C ARG A 232 87.21 -27.48 18.42
N THR A 233 86.62 -28.66 18.49
CA THR A 233 87.00 -29.71 19.43
C THR A 233 88.35 -30.32 19.05
N LEU A 234 88.54 -30.46 17.75
CA LEU A 234 89.79 -31.07 17.26
C LEU A 234 91.01 -30.13 17.38
N TYR A 235 90.88 -28.88 16.88
CA TYR A 235 92.01 -27.96 16.76
C TYR A 235 91.83 -26.62 17.48
N ALA A 236 90.75 -25.94 17.38
CA ALA A 236 90.57 -24.60 17.92
C ALA A 236 89.58 -24.60 19.11
N ASN A 237 90.05 -24.36 20.30
CA ASN A 237 89.27 -24.13 21.50
C ASN A 237 89.69 -22.81 22.14
N GLU A 238 88.77 -21.90 22.42
CA GLU A 238 88.98 -20.58 23.05
C GLU A 238 89.71 -20.71 24.42
N LYS A 239 89.61 -21.86 25.06
CA LYS A 239 90.29 -22.17 26.32
C LYS A 239 91.67 -22.87 26.14
N GLY A 240 92.10 -22.98 24.88
CA GLY A 240 93.42 -23.60 24.58
C GLY A 240 93.49 -25.13 24.78
N ILE A 241 92.39 -25.80 24.97
CA ILE A 241 92.29 -27.24 25.18
C ILE A 241 91.59 -27.88 23.98
N SER A 242 92.35 -28.31 22.99
CA SER A 242 91.86 -29.10 21.86
C SER A 242 92.41 -30.50 21.89
N ALA A 243 91.79 -31.43 21.14
CA ALA A 243 92.27 -32.79 21.04
C ALA A 243 93.75 -32.83 20.54
N SER A 244 94.02 -32.00 19.53
CA SER A 244 95.34 -31.81 18.96
C SER A 244 96.32 -31.27 20.02
N SER A 245 95.96 -30.23 20.77
CA SER A 245 96.82 -29.67 21.81
C SER A 245 97.10 -30.63 22.97
N LEU A 246 96.09 -31.43 23.36
CA LEU A 246 96.24 -32.46 24.38
C LEU A 246 97.16 -33.62 23.92
N ALA A 247 96.98 -34.04 22.67
CA ALA A 247 97.86 -35.09 22.08
C ALA A 247 99.28 -34.60 21.95
N LEU A 248 99.51 -33.34 21.54
CA LEU A 248 100.82 -32.75 21.46
C LEU A 248 101.51 -32.67 22.87
N HIS A 249 100.73 -32.15 23.84
CA HIS A 249 101.20 -32.06 25.21
C HIS A 249 101.60 -33.44 25.78
N ALA A 250 100.82 -34.49 25.55
CA ALA A 250 101.13 -35.85 25.94
C ALA A 250 102.41 -36.37 25.24
N ALA A 251 102.57 -36.07 23.95
CA ALA A 251 103.75 -36.39 23.19
C ALA A 251 105.03 -35.72 23.78
N GLU A 252 104.94 -34.43 24.14
CA GLU A 252 106.03 -33.69 24.76
C GLU A 252 106.40 -34.21 26.14
N VAL A 253 105.41 -34.59 26.96
CA VAL A 253 105.68 -35.19 28.28
C VAL A 253 106.41 -36.53 28.15
N LEU A 254 106.01 -37.41 27.21
CA LEU A 254 106.67 -38.68 26.94
C LEU A 254 108.09 -38.49 26.35
N ALA A 255 108.24 -37.47 25.49
CA ALA A 255 109.57 -37.15 24.95
C ALA A 255 110.60 -36.77 26.03
N LYS A 256 110.20 -36.14 27.15
CA LYS A 256 111.08 -35.75 28.27
C LYS A 256 111.65 -36.94 29.06
N ILE A 257 110.99 -38.09 28.96
CA ILE A 257 111.42 -39.31 29.67
C ILE A 257 111.88 -40.42 28.72
N SER A 258 111.92 -40.18 27.42
CA SER A 258 112.40 -41.15 26.39
C SER A 258 113.84 -41.46 26.45
N ASP A 259 114.69 -40.63 27.06
CA ASP A 259 116.16 -40.90 27.32
C ASP A 259 116.33 -41.99 28.34
N VAL A 260 115.33 -42.21 29.22
CA VAL A 260 115.39 -43.22 30.28
C VAL A 260 114.75 -44.56 29.82
N VAL A 261 113.72 -44.50 29.00
CA VAL A 261 112.97 -45.65 28.49
C VAL A 261 112.76 -45.45 26.97
N PRO A 262 113.51 -46.11 26.10
CA PRO A 262 113.51 -45.90 24.65
C PRO A 262 112.13 -46.15 23.96
N GLU A 263 111.30 -47.03 24.53
CA GLU A 263 109.97 -47.35 24.02
C GLU A 263 109.01 -46.12 24.01
N PHE A 264 109.28 -45.11 24.86
CA PHE A 264 108.46 -43.87 24.86
C PHE A 264 108.70 -42.96 23.63
N ASN A 265 109.85 -43.18 22.95
CA ASN A 265 110.15 -42.41 21.75
C ASN A 265 109.16 -42.74 20.61
N ASP A 266 108.82 -44.02 20.45
CA ASP A 266 107.84 -44.47 19.48
C ASP A 266 106.46 -43.95 19.84
N LEU A 267 106.01 -44.02 21.09
CA LEU A 267 104.71 -43.52 21.56
C LEU A 267 104.62 -42.01 21.41
N SER A 268 105.67 -41.25 21.72
CA SER A 268 105.67 -39.78 21.46
C SER A 268 105.58 -39.47 19.98
N SER A 269 106.29 -40.19 19.12
CA SER A 269 106.21 -40.01 17.66
C SER A 269 104.80 -40.33 17.13
N ARG A 270 104.22 -41.38 17.62
CA ARG A 270 102.82 -41.74 17.24
C ARG A 270 101.83 -40.70 17.69
N LEU A 271 101.96 -40.14 18.89
CA LEU A 271 101.07 -39.04 19.33
C LEU A 271 101.24 -37.76 18.47
N ARG A 272 102.50 -37.45 18.06
CA ARG A 272 102.74 -36.34 17.13
C ARG A 272 102.10 -36.58 15.77
N ASN A 273 102.18 -37.83 15.27
CA ASN A 273 101.46 -38.15 14.01
C ASN A 273 99.98 -38.04 14.18
N CYS A 274 99.37 -38.48 15.33
CA CYS A 274 97.98 -38.25 15.65
C CYS A 274 97.61 -36.74 15.65
N THR A 275 98.52 -35.85 16.16
CA THR A 275 98.33 -34.42 16.16
C THR A 275 98.20 -33.90 14.72
N TYR A 276 99.10 -34.30 13.82
CA TYR A 276 99.03 -33.91 12.41
C TYR A 276 97.73 -34.40 11.73
N GLU A 277 97.28 -35.62 12.00
CA GLU A 277 96.03 -36.18 11.51
C GLU A 277 94.80 -35.39 12.02
N LEU A 278 94.80 -35.02 13.32
CA LEU A 278 93.71 -34.20 13.90
C LEU A 278 93.65 -32.79 13.29
N ASP A 279 94.81 -32.18 13.03
CA ASP A 279 94.92 -30.87 12.38
C ASP A 279 94.48 -30.93 10.94
N ASP A 280 94.81 -31.98 10.20
CA ASP A 280 94.42 -32.20 8.83
C ASP A 280 92.85 -32.40 8.73
N ILE A 281 92.32 -33.28 9.56
CA ILE A 281 90.85 -33.49 9.64
C ILE A 281 90.12 -32.17 9.97
N SER A 282 90.68 -31.38 10.92
CA SER A 282 90.09 -30.09 11.26
C SER A 282 90.12 -29.12 10.08
N SER A 283 91.19 -29.11 9.32
CA SER A 283 91.31 -28.27 8.10
C SER A 283 90.39 -28.73 7.00
N GLU A 284 90.26 -30.05 6.77
CA GLU A 284 89.26 -30.57 5.81
C GLU A 284 87.84 -30.21 6.21
N LEU A 285 87.50 -30.32 7.50
CA LEU A 285 86.16 -29.90 7.99
C LEU A 285 85.87 -28.42 7.71
N GLN A 286 86.88 -27.54 7.88
CA GLN A 286 86.73 -26.12 7.55
C GLN A 286 86.53 -25.89 6.06
N VAL A 287 87.23 -26.63 5.20
CA VAL A 287 87.02 -26.54 3.72
C VAL A 287 85.63 -27.02 3.34
N ILE A 288 85.08 -28.05 3.99
CA ILE A 288 83.71 -28.54 3.77
C ILE A 288 82.73 -27.49 4.17
N VAL A 289 82.86 -26.82 5.34
CA VAL A 289 81.95 -25.76 5.79
C VAL A 289 81.89 -24.60 4.77
N GLN A 290 83.04 -24.15 4.23
CA GLN A 290 83.12 -23.09 3.25
C GLN A 290 82.35 -23.41 1.95
N LYS A 291 82.24 -24.66 1.57
CA LYS A 291 81.43 -25.09 0.40
C LYS A 291 79.94 -24.98 0.62
N PHE A 292 79.43 -24.87 1.89
CA PHE A 292 78.05 -24.72 2.28
C PHE A 292 77.68 -23.26 2.65
N GLU A 293 78.61 -22.29 2.54
CA GLU A 293 78.30 -20.87 2.70
C GLU A 293 77.62 -20.31 1.43
N PHE A 294 76.29 -20.47 1.34
CA PHE A 294 75.51 -20.01 0.22
C PHE A 294 74.97 -18.61 0.38
N ASP A 295 74.88 -18.03 1.58
CA ASP A 295 74.34 -16.69 1.83
C ASP A 295 75.07 -16.00 2.99
N LYS A 296 75.07 -14.65 2.97
CA LYS A 296 75.70 -13.81 3.99
C LYS A 296 75.09 -13.94 5.38
N ASP A 297 73.81 -14.37 5.46
CA ASP A 297 73.10 -14.60 6.75
C ASP A 297 71.95 -15.62 6.56
N PRO A 298 72.24 -16.95 6.62
CA PRO A 298 71.21 -17.98 6.46
C PRO A 298 70.08 -17.94 7.51
N GLY A 299 70.43 -17.50 8.75
CA GLY A 299 69.40 -17.37 9.81
C GLY A 299 68.35 -16.35 9.51
N LYS A 300 68.77 -15.16 9.08
CA LYS A 300 67.84 -14.09 8.72
C LYS A 300 66.92 -14.47 7.53
N ARG A 301 67.53 -15.17 6.54
CA ARG A 301 66.75 -15.66 5.40
C ARG A 301 65.74 -16.74 5.81
N LEU A 302 66.08 -17.59 6.73
CA LEU A 302 65.20 -18.60 7.29
C LEU A 302 64.01 -17.96 8.01
N ASP A 303 64.23 -16.92 8.83
CA ASP A 303 63.19 -16.16 9.53
C ASP A 303 62.23 -15.47 8.54
N GLU A 304 62.74 -14.92 7.43
CA GLU A 304 61.93 -14.32 6.36
C GLU A 304 61.02 -15.38 5.72
N ILE A 305 61.56 -16.57 5.40
CA ILE A 305 60.81 -17.69 4.81
C ILE A 305 59.74 -18.19 5.77
N GLU A 306 60.06 -18.38 7.04
CA GLU A 306 59.11 -18.83 8.06
C GLU A 306 57.98 -17.81 8.25
N SER A 307 58.29 -16.52 8.30
CA SER A 307 57.29 -15.45 8.37
C SER A 307 56.37 -15.44 7.13
N ARG A 308 56.94 -15.67 5.95
CA ARG A 308 56.18 -15.73 4.69
C ARG A 308 55.27 -16.96 4.63
N LEU A 309 55.77 -18.13 5.00
CA LEU A 309 55.00 -19.37 5.08
C LEU A 309 53.88 -19.28 6.13
N ALA A 310 54.12 -18.62 7.27
CA ALA A 310 53.11 -18.36 8.28
C ALA A 310 51.99 -17.47 7.74
N LEU A 311 52.31 -16.43 6.94
CA LEU A 311 51.33 -15.58 6.27
C LEU A 311 50.50 -16.41 5.27
N ILE A 312 51.14 -17.20 4.40
CA ILE A 312 50.45 -18.08 3.45
C ILE A 312 49.51 -19.04 4.19
N THR A 313 49.99 -19.70 5.25
CA THR A 313 49.18 -20.61 6.06
C THR A 313 47.95 -19.90 6.69
N LYS A 314 48.14 -18.66 7.16
CA LYS A 314 47.03 -17.85 7.70
C LYS A 314 45.98 -17.56 6.65
N LEU A 315 46.39 -17.19 5.44
CA LEU A 315 45.47 -16.91 4.31
C LEU A 315 44.80 -18.19 3.82
N LYS A 316 45.51 -19.30 3.76
CA LYS A 316 44.93 -20.63 3.43
C LYS A 316 43.81 -21.02 4.38
N ARG A 317 43.95 -20.79 5.68
CA ARG A 317 42.91 -21.07 6.69
C ARG A 317 41.66 -20.22 6.50
N LYS A 318 41.76 -19.04 5.88
CA LYS A 318 40.66 -18.11 5.72
C LYS A 318 39.96 -18.24 4.36
N TYR A 319 40.72 -18.45 3.30
CA TYR A 319 40.23 -18.20 1.93
C TYR A 319 40.31 -19.39 0.98
N GLY A 320 41.07 -20.45 1.32
CA GLY A 320 41.19 -21.62 0.47
C GLY A 320 42.32 -22.55 0.90
N SER A 321 42.42 -23.73 0.35
CA SER A 321 43.42 -24.74 0.71
C SER A 321 44.73 -24.57 -0.08
N THR A 322 44.72 -23.84 -1.20
CA THR A 322 45.87 -23.56 -2.05
C THR A 322 45.99 -22.07 -2.34
N ILE A 323 47.14 -21.63 -2.85
CA ILE A 323 47.33 -20.23 -3.28
C ILE A 323 46.39 -19.87 -4.44
N GLU A 324 46.19 -20.81 -5.37
CA GLU A 324 45.31 -20.68 -6.50
C GLU A 324 43.86 -20.42 -6.05
N GLU A 325 43.37 -21.19 -5.05
CA GLU A 325 42.02 -20.99 -4.48
C GLU A 325 41.90 -19.63 -3.79
N ILE A 326 42.94 -19.14 -3.11
CA ILE A 326 42.95 -17.81 -2.49
C ILE A 326 42.85 -16.71 -3.55
N LEU A 327 43.59 -16.84 -4.64
CA LEU A 327 43.55 -15.89 -5.75
C LEU A 327 42.21 -15.91 -6.47
N GLU A 328 41.61 -17.10 -6.69
CA GLU A 328 40.27 -17.24 -7.26
C GLU A 328 39.20 -16.62 -6.34
N PHE A 329 39.33 -16.81 -5.03
CA PHE A 329 38.47 -16.16 -4.05
C PHE A 329 38.58 -14.63 -4.13
N GLY A 330 39.80 -14.10 -4.27
CA GLY A 330 40.02 -12.65 -4.46
C GLY A 330 39.36 -12.12 -5.72
N GLN A 331 39.43 -12.81 -6.85
CA GLN A 331 38.75 -12.44 -8.10
C GLN A 331 37.23 -12.50 -7.96
N LYS A 332 36.68 -13.50 -7.29
CA LYS A 332 35.24 -13.59 -6.99
C LYS A 332 34.78 -12.41 -6.13
N ALA A 333 35.54 -12.07 -5.09
CA ALA A 333 35.25 -10.93 -4.24
C ALA A 333 35.24 -9.60 -5.02
N GLU A 334 36.20 -9.42 -5.93
CA GLU A 334 36.25 -8.24 -6.82
C GLU A 334 35.05 -8.17 -7.75
N SER A 335 34.66 -9.27 -8.40
CA SER A 335 33.47 -9.33 -9.26
C SER A 335 32.17 -9.06 -8.50
N GLU A 336 32.06 -9.52 -7.25
CA GLU A 336 30.89 -9.20 -6.42
C GLU A 336 30.87 -7.74 -5.98
N LEU A 337 32.01 -7.12 -5.69
CA LEU A 337 32.12 -5.69 -5.41
C LEU A 337 31.66 -4.84 -6.60
N GLU A 338 32.09 -5.17 -7.82
CA GLU A 338 31.65 -4.46 -9.03
C GLU A 338 30.13 -4.52 -9.22
N LYS A 339 29.50 -5.65 -8.91
CA LYS A 339 28.03 -5.78 -8.97
C LYS A 339 27.34 -4.90 -7.92
N LEU A 340 27.91 -4.80 -6.72
CA LEU A 340 27.37 -3.94 -5.66
C LEU A 340 27.53 -2.45 -6.00
N ASP A 341 28.62 -2.03 -6.60
CA ASP A 341 28.86 -0.66 -7.05
C ASP A 341 27.87 -0.25 -8.17
N THR A 342 27.59 -1.15 -9.11
CA THR A 342 26.56 -0.90 -10.13
C THR A 342 25.16 -0.78 -9.54
N SER A 343 24.87 -1.44 -8.43
CA SER A 343 23.60 -1.29 -7.70
C SER A 343 23.48 0.08 -7.03
N ASP A 344 24.56 0.63 -6.49
CA ASP A 344 24.60 1.97 -5.90
C ASP A 344 24.32 3.06 -6.97
N ILE A 345 24.95 2.96 -8.14
CA ILE A 345 24.71 3.88 -9.27
C ILE A 345 23.23 3.82 -9.71
N ARG A 346 22.67 2.63 -9.82
CA ARG A 346 21.26 2.44 -10.16
C ARG A 346 20.32 3.02 -9.11
N MET A 347 20.67 2.97 -7.84
CA MET A 347 19.91 3.60 -6.76
C MET A 347 19.89 5.13 -6.91
N ASP A 348 21.03 5.74 -7.18
CA ASP A 348 21.14 7.19 -7.37
C ASP A 348 20.33 7.66 -8.60
N GLU A 349 20.35 6.90 -9.70
CA GLU A 349 19.52 7.16 -10.88
C GLU A 349 18.02 7.09 -10.55
N LEU A 350 17.59 6.08 -9.77
CA LEU A 350 16.19 5.94 -9.34
C LEU A 350 15.76 7.06 -8.41
N ILE A 351 16.61 7.52 -7.50
CA ILE A 351 16.35 8.66 -6.60
C ILE A 351 16.21 9.95 -7.41
N ALA A 352 17.08 10.18 -8.38
CA ALA A 352 16.99 11.34 -9.27
C ALA A 352 15.68 11.30 -10.10
N LYS A 353 15.31 10.14 -10.62
CA LYS A 353 14.06 9.92 -11.36
C LYS A 353 12.83 10.12 -10.46
N GLU A 354 12.86 9.61 -9.23
CA GLU A 354 11.79 9.82 -8.24
C GLU A 354 11.58 11.30 -7.98
N SER A 355 12.65 12.04 -7.74
CA SER A 355 12.59 13.49 -7.50
C SER A 355 11.97 14.26 -8.67
N ALA A 356 12.34 13.91 -9.91
CA ALA A 356 11.76 14.50 -11.11
C ALA A 356 10.26 14.17 -11.26
N LEU A 357 9.88 12.91 -11.07
CA LEU A 357 8.47 12.49 -11.13
C LEU A 357 7.64 13.12 -10.02
N ARG A 358 8.20 13.25 -8.82
CA ARG A 358 7.55 13.91 -7.69
C ARG A 358 7.28 15.39 -7.96
N ALA A 359 8.17 16.07 -8.65
CA ALA A 359 7.95 17.47 -9.06
C ALA A 359 6.78 17.57 -10.06
N ILE A 360 6.72 16.70 -11.07
CA ILE A 360 5.63 16.62 -12.04
C ILE A 360 4.30 16.31 -11.34
N LEU A 361 4.32 15.31 -10.45
CA LEU A 361 3.14 14.90 -9.67
C LEU A 361 2.63 16.04 -8.78
N SER A 362 3.54 16.79 -8.15
CA SER A 362 3.20 17.94 -7.31
C SER A 362 2.54 19.07 -8.11
N GLU A 363 3.02 19.33 -9.33
CA GLU A 363 2.41 20.32 -10.23
C GLU A 363 1.00 19.90 -10.64
N LYS A 364 0.82 18.65 -11.06
CA LYS A 364 -0.49 18.10 -11.42
C LYS A 364 -1.46 18.09 -10.23
N ALA A 365 -0.98 17.71 -9.05
CA ALA A 365 -1.75 17.76 -7.80
C ALA A 365 -2.21 19.19 -7.48
N LYS A 366 -1.34 20.18 -7.69
CA LYS A 366 -1.67 21.60 -7.48
C LYS A 366 -2.81 22.07 -8.40
N HIS A 367 -2.75 21.75 -9.69
CA HIS A 367 -3.84 22.07 -10.63
C HIS A 367 -5.15 21.42 -10.22
N LEU A 368 -5.12 20.16 -9.78
CA LEU A 368 -6.29 19.45 -9.29
C LEU A 368 -6.86 20.11 -8.02
N SER A 369 -6.00 20.49 -7.07
CA SER A 369 -6.39 21.20 -5.84
C SER A 369 -7.02 22.56 -6.13
N GLU A 370 -6.46 23.33 -7.05
CA GLU A 370 -7.01 24.63 -7.47
C GLU A 370 -8.42 24.47 -8.11
N ALA A 371 -8.60 23.46 -8.96
CA ALA A 371 -9.91 23.17 -9.57
C ALA A 371 -10.92 22.76 -8.50
N ARG A 372 -10.54 21.90 -7.55
CA ARG A 372 -11.38 21.48 -6.42
C ARG A 372 -11.75 22.64 -5.51
N TYR A 373 -10.80 23.50 -5.18
CA TYR A 373 -11.07 24.68 -4.36
C TYR A 373 -12.08 25.61 -5.02
N ASN A 374 -11.92 25.89 -6.31
CA ASN A 374 -12.87 26.72 -7.07
C ASN A 374 -14.27 26.08 -7.15
N ALA A 375 -14.34 24.76 -7.31
CA ALA A 375 -15.58 24.01 -7.30
C ALA A 375 -16.25 24.04 -5.92
N ALA A 376 -15.48 23.84 -4.87
CA ALA A 376 -15.97 23.90 -3.49
C ALA A 376 -16.61 25.25 -3.16
N LEU A 377 -16.00 26.37 -3.57
CA LEU A 377 -16.57 27.71 -3.39
C LEU A 377 -17.90 27.89 -4.14
N LYS A 378 -18.01 27.34 -5.35
CA LYS A 378 -19.26 27.40 -6.13
C LYS A 378 -20.36 26.57 -5.46
N ILE A 379 -20.05 25.32 -5.08
CA ILE A 379 -20.98 24.46 -4.35
C ILE A 379 -21.45 25.12 -3.04
N GLU A 380 -20.52 25.68 -2.28
CA GLU A 380 -20.86 26.41 -1.04
C GLU A 380 -21.88 27.52 -1.29
N LYS A 381 -21.66 28.33 -2.31
CA LYS A 381 -22.57 29.41 -2.69
C LYS A 381 -23.94 28.89 -3.07
N GLU A 382 -24.03 27.92 -3.97
CA GLU A 382 -25.27 27.36 -4.48
C GLU A 382 -26.10 26.65 -3.39
N VAL A 383 -25.39 25.87 -2.53
CA VAL A 383 -26.02 25.22 -1.37
C VAL A 383 -26.56 26.26 -0.39
N CYS A 384 -25.78 27.29 -0.05
CA CYS A 384 -26.22 28.34 0.87
C CYS A 384 -27.41 29.15 0.30
N GLU A 385 -27.45 29.42 -1.01
CA GLU A 385 -28.59 30.07 -1.68
C GLU A 385 -29.82 29.18 -1.61
N THR A 386 -29.70 27.89 -1.90
CA THR A 386 -30.80 26.93 -1.80
C THR A 386 -31.29 26.78 -0.35
N LEU A 387 -30.40 26.71 0.63
CA LEU A 387 -30.81 26.66 2.04
C LEU A 387 -31.55 27.91 2.51
N ARG A 388 -31.15 29.11 2.05
CA ARG A 388 -31.90 30.35 2.31
C ARG A 388 -33.28 30.30 1.69
N PHE A 389 -33.41 29.79 0.46
CA PHE A 389 -34.71 29.59 -0.20
C PHE A 389 -35.58 28.60 0.60
N LEU A 390 -35.00 27.57 1.20
CA LEU A 390 -35.68 26.56 2.04
C LEU A 390 -35.97 27.04 3.48
N ASP A 391 -35.97 28.35 3.73
CA ASP A 391 -36.18 28.98 5.05
C ASP A 391 -35.16 28.56 6.12
N MET A 392 -33.92 28.30 5.72
CA MET A 392 -32.79 27.99 6.59
C MET A 392 -31.68 29.08 6.51
N PRO A 393 -31.99 30.39 6.70
CA PRO A 393 -31.05 31.48 6.42
C PRO A 393 -29.86 31.53 7.39
N LYS A 394 -29.97 30.88 8.55
CA LYS A 394 -28.92 30.86 9.59
C LYS A 394 -27.92 29.73 9.41
N VAL A 395 -28.24 28.76 8.58
CA VAL A 395 -27.35 27.63 8.28
C VAL A 395 -26.16 28.12 7.47
N ARG A 396 -24.99 27.71 7.90
CA ARG A 396 -23.74 27.91 7.15
C ARG A 396 -23.25 26.54 6.69
N PHE A 397 -22.87 26.47 5.44
CA PHE A 397 -22.30 25.28 4.82
C PHE A 397 -20.95 25.67 4.22
N THR A 398 -19.94 24.81 4.38
CA THR A 398 -18.61 25.01 3.79
C THR A 398 -18.07 23.68 3.28
N ALA A 399 -17.57 23.68 2.06
CA ALA A 399 -16.80 22.59 1.47
C ALA A 399 -15.31 22.91 1.63
N SER A 400 -14.69 22.38 2.67
CA SER A 400 -13.28 22.63 3.00
C SER A 400 -12.39 21.71 2.18
N VAL A 401 -11.44 22.29 1.43
CA VAL A 401 -10.38 21.56 0.71
C VAL A 401 -9.08 21.87 1.41
N THR A 402 -8.45 20.87 2.02
CA THR A 402 -7.20 21.01 2.76
C THR A 402 -6.11 20.13 2.15
N ASP A 403 -4.91 20.67 2.06
CA ASP A 403 -3.74 19.97 1.53
C ASP A 403 -3.23 18.94 2.55
N THR A 404 -2.80 17.78 2.07
CA THR A 404 -2.14 16.75 2.88
C THR A 404 -0.68 16.60 2.46
N ASP A 405 0.16 16.11 3.38
CA ASP A 405 1.60 15.93 3.11
C ASP A 405 1.90 14.72 2.19
N SER A 406 0.90 13.89 1.90
CA SER A 406 1.08 12.66 1.14
C SER A 406 0.22 12.62 -0.12
N PHE A 407 0.81 12.11 -1.20
CA PHE A 407 0.07 11.80 -2.42
C PHE A 407 -0.65 10.46 -2.29
N ASN A 408 -1.88 10.40 -2.78
CA ASN A 408 -2.66 9.18 -2.94
C ASN A 408 -3.20 9.07 -4.37
N GLU A 409 -3.95 8.02 -4.68
CA GLU A 409 -4.51 7.78 -6.03
C GLU A 409 -5.53 8.85 -6.48
N PHE A 410 -6.07 9.65 -5.56
CA PHE A 410 -7.05 10.71 -5.83
C PHE A 410 -6.46 12.13 -5.73
N GLY A 411 -5.18 12.29 -5.48
CA GLY A 411 -4.56 13.60 -5.28
C GLY A 411 -3.85 13.73 -3.94
N LYS A 412 -3.79 14.96 -3.43
CA LYS A 412 -3.24 15.29 -2.11
C LYS A 412 -4.25 16.01 -1.21
N ASP A 413 -5.49 16.16 -1.66
CA ASP A 413 -6.50 16.94 -0.96
C ASP A 413 -7.33 16.06 -0.05
N LYS A 414 -7.64 16.59 1.13
CA LYS A 414 -8.70 16.11 1.99
C LYS A 414 -9.90 17.06 1.86
N ILE A 415 -11.07 16.49 1.64
CA ILE A 415 -12.31 17.26 1.49
C ILE A 415 -13.25 16.97 2.66
N ASP A 416 -13.64 18.01 3.37
CA ASP A 416 -14.60 17.93 4.47
C ASP A 416 -15.80 18.84 4.18
N LEU A 417 -17.03 18.29 4.28
CA LEU A 417 -18.28 19.03 4.20
C LEU A 417 -18.71 19.40 5.61
N LEU A 418 -18.70 20.69 5.90
CA LEU A 418 -18.94 21.22 7.23
C LEU A 418 -20.23 22.04 7.25
N ILE A 419 -20.97 21.97 8.34
CA ILE A 419 -22.21 22.71 8.55
C ILE A 419 -22.27 23.28 9.96
N ALA A 420 -22.91 24.45 10.10
CA ALA A 420 -23.41 24.96 11.35
C ALA A 420 -24.90 25.26 11.18
N ALA A 421 -25.74 24.59 11.96
CA ALA A 421 -27.21 24.70 11.87
C ALA A 421 -27.71 26.06 12.36
N ASN A 422 -27.06 26.66 13.37
CA ASN A 422 -27.46 27.94 13.94
C ASN A 422 -26.31 28.95 13.93
N ALA A 423 -26.68 30.23 13.99
CA ALA A 423 -25.69 31.30 14.10
C ALA A 423 -24.93 31.20 15.44
N GLY A 424 -23.58 31.21 15.36
CA GLY A 424 -22.71 31.11 16.52
C GLY A 424 -22.28 29.69 16.89
N GLU A 425 -22.87 28.67 16.30
CA GLU A 425 -22.41 27.30 16.46
C GLU A 425 -21.10 27.05 15.69
N PRO A 426 -20.22 26.16 16.20
CA PRO A 426 -19.02 25.76 15.45
C PRO A 426 -19.40 24.98 14.20
N MET A 427 -18.57 25.08 13.16
CA MET A 427 -18.67 24.24 11.98
C MET A 427 -18.34 22.80 12.35
N MET A 428 -19.25 21.88 12.07
CA MET A 428 -19.08 20.45 12.37
C MET A 428 -19.26 19.63 11.10
N PRO A 429 -18.65 18.44 11.01
CA PRO A 429 -18.91 17.53 9.90
C PRO A 429 -20.42 17.29 9.76
N LEU A 430 -20.89 17.30 8.51
CA LEU A 430 -22.31 17.16 8.15
C LEU A 430 -22.98 15.98 8.87
N GLU A 431 -22.23 14.91 9.11
CA GLU A 431 -22.68 13.68 9.75
C GLU A 431 -23.06 13.83 11.23
N LYS A 432 -22.55 14.87 11.89
CA LYS A 432 -22.65 15.02 13.35
C LYS A 432 -23.66 16.10 13.79
N SER A 433 -24.21 16.86 12.83
CA SER A 433 -24.73 18.18 13.21
C SER A 433 -26.23 18.41 13.03
N ALA A 434 -27.00 17.51 12.39
CA ALA A 434 -28.37 17.87 12.02
C ALA A 434 -29.43 16.88 12.51
N SER A 435 -30.64 17.41 12.76
CA SER A 435 -31.86 16.61 12.89
C SER A 435 -32.19 15.98 11.51
N GLY A 436 -32.89 14.84 11.48
CA GLY A 436 -33.19 14.10 10.26
C GLY A 436 -33.75 14.98 9.11
N GLY A 437 -34.77 15.81 9.41
CA GLY A 437 -35.38 16.68 8.39
C GLY A 437 -34.48 17.84 7.94
N GLU A 438 -33.65 18.41 8.82
CA GLU A 438 -32.66 19.45 8.45
C GLU A 438 -31.59 18.88 7.53
N LEU A 439 -31.11 17.72 7.86
CA LEU A 439 -30.12 17.01 7.07
C LEU A 439 -30.66 16.67 5.66
N SER A 440 -31.90 16.16 5.57
CA SER A 440 -32.53 15.85 4.27
C SER A 440 -32.63 17.11 3.37
N ARG A 441 -32.92 18.28 3.96
CA ARG A 441 -32.95 19.56 3.21
C ARG A 441 -31.55 20.02 2.78
N VAL A 442 -30.53 19.83 3.64
CA VAL A 442 -29.14 20.11 3.24
C VAL A 442 -28.69 19.17 2.12
N MET A 443 -29.06 17.90 2.20
CA MET A 443 -28.79 16.93 1.13
C MET A 443 -29.54 17.30 -0.16
N LEU A 444 -30.77 17.73 -0.05
CA LEU A 444 -31.51 18.27 -1.20
C LEU A 444 -30.80 19.48 -1.82
N ALA A 445 -30.37 20.44 -0.99
CA ALA A 445 -29.64 21.62 -1.47
C ALA A 445 -28.33 21.24 -2.15
N LEU A 446 -27.58 20.31 -1.57
CA LEU A 446 -26.34 19.80 -2.15
C LEU A 446 -26.59 19.07 -3.48
N LYS A 447 -27.62 18.22 -3.56
CA LYS A 447 -28.00 17.52 -4.79
C LYS A 447 -28.50 18.45 -5.88
N CYS A 448 -29.28 19.48 -5.53
CA CYS A 448 -29.65 20.51 -6.50
C CYS A 448 -28.44 21.25 -7.07
N ALA A 449 -27.42 21.51 -6.24
CA ALA A 449 -26.18 22.16 -6.68
C ALA A 449 -25.37 21.29 -7.65
N VAL A 450 -25.31 19.97 -7.43
CA VAL A 450 -24.53 19.06 -8.26
C VAL A 450 -25.34 18.35 -9.35
N SER A 451 -26.63 18.55 -9.43
CA SER A 451 -27.55 17.77 -10.29
C SER A 451 -27.21 17.79 -11.78
N GLU A 452 -26.65 18.88 -12.30
CA GLU A 452 -26.23 18.95 -13.72
C GLU A 452 -24.93 18.15 -14.00
N ALA A 453 -24.15 17.86 -12.95
CA ALA A 453 -22.88 17.16 -13.06
C ALA A 453 -22.98 15.69 -12.61
N ASP A 454 -23.98 15.37 -11.78
CA ASP A 454 -24.17 14.03 -11.20
C ASP A 454 -25.01 13.17 -12.17
N SER A 455 -24.43 12.10 -12.71
CA SER A 455 -25.05 11.18 -13.67
C SER A 455 -26.00 10.16 -13.02
N ILE A 456 -26.39 10.35 -11.75
CA ILE A 456 -27.30 9.42 -11.05
C ILE A 456 -28.73 9.57 -11.60
N GLY A 457 -29.21 8.49 -12.22
CA GLY A 457 -30.51 8.48 -12.90
C GLY A 457 -31.70 8.58 -11.95
N THR A 458 -31.62 8.15 -10.68
CA THR A 458 -32.72 8.12 -9.72
C THR A 458 -32.32 8.67 -8.35
N LEU A 459 -33.07 9.64 -7.85
CA LEU A 459 -32.93 10.24 -6.52
C LEU A 459 -34.16 9.92 -5.67
N ILE A 460 -33.98 9.43 -4.45
CA ILE A 460 -35.09 9.19 -3.50
C ILE A 460 -34.92 10.10 -2.30
N PHE A 461 -35.97 10.84 -1.95
CA PHE A 461 -36.01 11.69 -0.77
C PHE A 461 -37.05 11.19 0.23
N ASP A 462 -36.62 10.80 1.42
CA ASP A 462 -37.51 10.38 2.50
C ASP A 462 -37.53 11.43 3.62
N GLU A 463 -38.73 11.72 4.13
CA GLU A 463 -38.99 12.66 5.24
C GLU A 463 -38.39 14.07 5.08
N VAL A 464 -38.23 14.56 3.82
CA VAL A 464 -37.64 15.88 3.53
C VAL A 464 -38.50 17.03 4.09
N ASP A 465 -39.78 16.77 4.32
CA ASP A 465 -40.81 17.68 4.88
C ASP A 465 -40.98 17.53 6.41
N SER A 466 -40.15 16.74 7.07
CA SER A 466 -40.22 16.56 8.52
C SER A 466 -39.90 17.88 9.27
N GLY A 467 -40.77 18.26 10.19
CA GLY A 467 -40.57 19.43 11.07
C GLY A 467 -40.69 20.80 10.41
N ILE A 468 -41.30 20.93 9.20
CA ILE A 468 -41.44 22.21 8.52
C ILE A 468 -42.89 22.61 8.29
N SER A 469 -43.11 23.93 8.10
CA SER A 469 -44.44 24.50 7.79
C SER A 469 -44.82 24.28 6.34
N GLY A 470 -46.13 24.41 6.02
CA GLY A 470 -46.64 24.28 4.66
C GLY A 470 -45.97 25.21 3.63
N LYS A 471 -45.62 26.45 4.02
CA LYS A 471 -44.87 27.37 3.17
C LYS A 471 -43.48 26.84 2.80
N THR A 472 -42.77 26.32 3.74
CA THR A 472 -41.43 25.73 3.53
C THR A 472 -41.56 24.41 2.75
N SER A 473 -42.59 23.59 3.04
CA SER A 473 -42.85 22.36 2.27
C SER A 473 -43.09 22.65 0.79
N ARG A 474 -43.81 23.78 0.45
CA ARG A 474 -43.97 24.20 -0.95
C ARG A 474 -42.63 24.49 -1.63
N LYS A 475 -41.73 25.19 -0.95
CA LYS A 475 -40.38 25.48 -1.44
C LYS A 475 -39.54 24.22 -1.65
N VAL A 476 -39.62 23.26 -0.72
CA VAL A 476 -39.01 21.94 -0.86
C VAL A 476 -39.56 21.25 -2.11
N GLY A 477 -40.89 21.22 -2.29
CA GLY A 477 -41.50 20.61 -3.45
C GLY A 477 -41.05 21.23 -4.78
N ILE A 478 -40.90 22.57 -4.83
CA ILE A 478 -40.36 23.27 -6.01
C ILE A 478 -38.92 22.81 -6.30
N LYS A 479 -38.08 22.66 -5.28
CA LYS A 479 -36.72 22.18 -5.48
C LYS A 479 -36.66 20.71 -5.91
N LEU A 480 -37.53 19.85 -5.40
CA LEU A 480 -37.68 18.47 -5.87
C LEU A 480 -38.13 18.44 -7.34
N LYS A 481 -39.06 19.30 -7.70
CA LYS A 481 -39.53 19.43 -9.08
C LYS A 481 -38.44 19.93 -10.03
N GLN A 482 -37.61 20.88 -9.59
CA GLN A 482 -36.45 21.33 -10.36
C GLN A 482 -35.43 20.21 -10.55
N ALA A 483 -35.13 19.46 -9.49
CA ALA A 483 -34.21 18.30 -9.57
C ALA A 483 -34.76 17.20 -10.51
N SER A 484 -36.09 17.07 -10.61
CA SER A 484 -36.71 16.06 -11.49
C SER A 484 -36.64 16.38 -12.98
N ALA A 485 -36.14 17.54 -13.37
CA ALA A 485 -35.87 17.86 -14.76
C ALA A 485 -34.67 17.14 -15.36
N SER A 486 -33.68 16.81 -14.51
CA SER A 486 -32.44 16.11 -14.94
C SER A 486 -32.35 14.66 -14.45
N SER A 487 -33.05 14.28 -13.39
CA SER A 487 -33.05 12.95 -12.80
C SER A 487 -34.47 12.54 -12.41
N GLN A 488 -34.77 11.26 -12.39
CA GLN A 488 -36.00 10.77 -11.78
C GLN A 488 -35.96 11.03 -10.27
N VAL A 489 -36.99 11.65 -9.71
CA VAL A 489 -37.08 11.94 -8.27
C VAL A 489 -38.28 11.21 -7.67
N LEU A 490 -38.05 10.43 -6.64
CA LEU A 490 -39.07 9.80 -5.80
C LEU A 490 -39.04 10.49 -4.43
N SER A 491 -40.20 10.97 -3.94
CA SER A 491 -40.30 11.59 -2.61
C SER A 491 -41.43 10.97 -1.80
N VAL A 492 -41.07 10.52 -0.61
CA VAL A 492 -42.04 10.09 0.41
C VAL A 492 -42.40 11.31 1.26
N THR A 493 -43.68 11.65 1.32
CA THR A 493 -44.14 12.86 2.02
C THR A 493 -45.51 12.67 2.69
N HIS A 494 -45.77 13.53 3.67
CA HIS A 494 -47.08 13.72 4.26
C HIS A 494 -47.62 15.14 3.97
N SER A 495 -46.97 15.89 3.10
CA SER A 495 -47.29 17.28 2.77
C SER A 495 -48.10 17.40 1.47
N ALA A 496 -49.31 18.01 1.55
CA ALA A 496 -50.11 18.33 0.39
C ALA A 496 -49.39 19.28 -0.59
N GLN A 497 -48.53 20.17 -0.03
CA GLN A 497 -47.75 21.14 -0.80
C GLN A 497 -46.71 20.46 -1.71
N ILE A 498 -46.12 19.35 -1.29
CA ILE A 498 -45.19 18.58 -2.11
C ILE A 498 -46.01 17.70 -3.08
N ALA A 499 -47.04 17.01 -2.58
CA ALA A 499 -47.88 16.12 -3.38
C ALA A 499 -48.52 16.81 -4.58
N SER A 500 -48.92 18.07 -4.42
CA SER A 500 -49.54 18.87 -5.50
C SER A 500 -48.58 19.17 -6.69
N LEU A 501 -47.25 19.09 -6.48
CA LEU A 501 -46.22 19.34 -7.50
C LEU A 501 -45.80 18.07 -8.27
N ALA A 502 -46.31 16.90 -7.88
CA ALA A 502 -45.94 15.63 -8.47
C ALA A 502 -46.37 15.52 -9.95
N ASP A 503 -45.54 14.90 -10.76
CA ASP A 503 -45.94 14.39 -12.08
C ASP A 503 -46.74 13.10 -11.89
N TRP A 504 -46.28 12.26 -10.99
CA TRP A 504 -46.90 10.98 -10.63
C TRP A 504 -47.20 10.93 -9.14
N HIS A 505 -48.47 10.71 -8.78
CA HIS A 505 -48.90 10.65 -7.39
C HIS A 505 -49.31 9.21 -7.06
N LEU A 506 -48.53 8.58 -6.17
CA LEU A 506 -48.76 7.19 -5.75
C LEU A 506 -49.35 7.17 -4.34
N LEU A 507 -50.44 6.43 -4.18
CA LEU A 507 -51.07 6.19 -2.88
C LEU A 507 -50.65 4.84 -2.33
N VAL A 508 -50.03 4.84 -1.17
CA VAL A 508 -49.72 3.66 -0.36
C VAL A 508 -50.86 3.45 0.62
N ALA A 509 -51.61 2.38 0.47
CA ALA A 509 -52.73 2.07 1.32
C ALA A 509 -52.62 0.68 1.94
N LYS A 510 -53.19 0.51 3.16
CA LYS A 510 -53.36 -0.81 3.77
C LYS A 510 -54.72 -1.36 3.40
N LYS A 511 -54.74 -2.60 2.96
CA LYS A 511 -55.97 -3.40 2.78
C LYS A 511 -55.88 -4.62 3.67
N GLU A 512 -56.96 -4.99 4.31
CA GLU A 512 -57.06 -6.23 5.03
C GLU A 512 -57.52 -7.32 4.06
N ILE A 513 -56.65 -8.31 3.84
CA ILE A 513 -56.93 -9.48 2.98
C ILE A 513 -56.70 -10.72 3.84
N ASP A 514 -57.70 -11.56 3.94
CA ASP A 514 -57.65 -12.81 4.75
C ASP A 514 -57.21 -12.60 6.23
N GLY A 515 -57.67 -11.50 6.84
CA GLY A 515 -57.36 -11.18 8.24
C GLY A 515 -55.92 -10.70 8.46
N ARG A 516 -55.17 -10.37 7.41
CA ARG A 516 -53.80 -9.80 7.46
C ARG A 516 -53.75 -8.47 6.70
N ALA A 517 -52.99 -7.53 7.27
CA ALA A 517 -52.74 -6.26 6.59
C ALA A 517 -51.77 -6.49 5.41
N GLU A 518 -52.13 -6.03 4.25
CA GLU A 518 -51.31 -5.98 3.05
C GLU A 518 -51.21 -4.55 2.52
N THR A 519 -49.98 -4.13 2.17
CA THR A 519 -49.75 -2.81 1.54
C THR A 519 -49.98 -2.91 0.05
N THR A 520 -50.74 -1.98 -0.49
CA THR A 520 -50.98 -1.79 -1.93
C THR A 520 -50.43 -0.44 -2.35
N LEU A 521 -49.95 -0.36 -3.59
CA LEU A 521 -49.51 0.87 -4.25
C LEU A 521 -50.35 1.08 -5.48
N SER A 522 -50.90 2.28 -5.65
CA SER A 522 -51.70 2.63 -6.81
C SER A 522 -51.37 4.03 -7.32
N CYS A 523 -51.28 4.18 -8.63
CA CYS A 523 -51.15 5.51 -9.24
C CYS A 523 -52.53 6.18 -9.23
N LEU A 524 -52.57 7.42 -8.74
CA LEU A 524 -53.79 8.20 -8.68
C LEU A 524 -54.04 8.91 -10.02
N ASP A 525 -55.29 8.85 -10.49
CA ASP A 525 -55.77 9.71 -11.55
C ASP A 525 -56.00 11.17 -11.04
N ASP A 526 -56.40 12.08 -11.91
CA ASP A 526 -56.58 13.48 -11.53
C ASP A 526 -57.60 13.66 -10.39
N LEU A 527 -58.67 12.87 -10.35
CA LEU A 527 -59.67 12.93 -9.27
C LEU A 527 -59.07 12.36 -7.96
N GLY A 528 -58.41 11.22 -8.03
CA GLY A 528 -57.74 10.62 -6.89
C GLY A 528 -56.67 11.53 -6.29
N ARG A 529 -55.93 12.25 -7.12
CA ARG A 529 -54.93 13.26 -6.67
C ARG A 529 -55.59 14.39 -5.90
N ILE A 530 -56.74 14.90 -6.38
CA ILE A 530 -57.48 15.94 -5.68
C ILE A 530 -57.97 15.44 -4.34
N GLU A 531 -58.62 14.27 -4.28
CA GLU A 531 -59.15 13.70 -3.04
C GLU A 531 -58.03 13.41 -2.01
N GLU A 532 -56.91 12.80 -2.45
CA GLU A 532 -55.82 12.51 -1.53
C GLU A 532 -55.11 13.78 -1.03
N THR A 533 -54.91 14.78 -1.93
CA THR A 533 -54.34 16.08 -1.53
C THR A 533 -55.27 16.79 -0.55
N ALA A 534 -56.58 16.77 -0.78
CA ALA A 534 -57.58 17.32 0.13
C ALA A 534 -57.65 16.57 1.46
N ARG A 535 -57.49 15.21 1.45
CA ARG A 535 -57.40 14.39 2.65
C ARG A 535 -56.19 14.77 3.49
N ILE A 536 -55.03 15.02 2.88
CA ILE A 536 -53.81 15.46 3.60
C ILE A 536 -54.04 16.86 4.22
N LEU A 537 -54.79 17.74 3.56
CA LEU A 537 -55.10 19.08 4.06
C LEU A 537 -56.13 19.07 5.22
N GLY A 538 -57.12 18.20 5.13
CA GLY A 538 -58.30 18.28 6.00
C GLY A 538 -58.51 17.10 6.94
N GLY A 539 -57.73 16.05 6.78
CA GLY A 539 -57.91 14.80 7.53
C GLY A 539 -59.02 13.92 6.96
N ILE A 540 -59.71 13.16 7.82
CA ILE A 540 -60.67 12.11 7.41
C ILE A 540 -61.94 12.71 6.76
N ASN A 541 -62.42 13.87 7.21
CA ASN A 541 -63.61 14.51 6.69
C ASN A 541 -63.23 15.69 5.80
N VAL A 542 -63.19 15.44 4.49
CA VAL A 542 -62.80 16.44 3.49
C VAL A 542 -63.97 17.36 3.18
N SER A 543 -63.81 18.67 3.38
CA SER A 543 -64.79 19.72 3.00
C SER A 543 -64.62 20.13 1.54
N GLU A 544 -65.69 20.77 0.97
CA GLU A 544 -65.62 21.29 -0.37
C GLU A 544 -64.54 22.37 -0.55
N SER A 545 -64.34 23.21 0.48
CA SER A 545 -63.27 24.22 0.44
C SER A 545 -61.86 23.60 0.40
N GLN A 546 -61.64 22.43 1.00
CA GLN A 546 -60.38 21.72 0.93
C GLN A 546 -60.14 21.07 -0.42
N ARG A 547 -61.23 20.57 -1.11
CA ARG A 547 -61.11 20.08 -2.47
C ARG A 547 -60.77 21.22 -3.43
N LEU A 548 -61.40 22.37 -3.32
CA LEU A 548 -61.06 23.54 -4.11
C LEU A 548 -59.60 23.97 -3.89
N ALA A 549 -59.16 24.04 -2.64
CA ALA A 549 -57.76 24.35 -2.32
C ALA A 549 -56.79 23.32 -2.93
N ALA A 550 -57.12 22.03 -2.91
CA ALA A 550 -56.34 20.99 -3.54
C ALA A 550 -56.24 21.17 -5.07
N VAL A 551 -57.36 21.52 -5.73
CA VAL A 551 -57.42 21.83 -7.17
C VAL A 551 -56.52 23.01 -7.49
N ASP A 552 -56.59 24.09 -6.74
CA ASP A 552 -55.77 25.28 -6.93
C ASP A 552 -54.26 24.94 -6.78
N MET A 553 -53.90 24.21 -5.73
CA MET A 553 -52.53 23.80 -5.48
C MET A 553 -51.95 22.91 -6.59
N ILE A 554 -52.75 21.98 -7.13
CA ILE A 554 -52.32 21.09 -8.22
C ILE A 554 -52.16 21.89 -9.52
N ASN A 555 -53.11 22.83 -9.82
CA ASN A 555 -53.01 23.67 -11.00
C ASN A 555 -51.80 24.61 -10.96
N GLU A 556 -51.54 25.24 -9.81
CA GLU A 556 -50.31 26.00 -9.61
C GLU A 556 -49.04 25.10 -9.76
N GLY A 557 -49.13 23.84 -9.33
CA GLY A 557 -48.04 22.90 -9.47
C GLY A 557 -47.65 22.59 -10.91
N LYS A 558 -48.61 22.61 -11.82
CA LYS A 558 -48.39 22.39 -13.26
C LYS A 558 -47.63 23.53 -13.95
N THR A 559 -47.41 24.67 -13.29
CA THR A 559 -46.64 25.81 -13.83
C THR A 559 -45.12 25.71 -13.59
N TYR A 560 -44.73 24.79 -12.80
CA TYR A 560 -43.29 24.49 -12.49
C TYR A 560 -42.81 23.26 -13.28
#